data_b8e5fbf86b033153e46f52ba3bfd7864
#
_entry.id   b8e5fbf86b033153e46f52ba3bfd7864
#
_cell.length_a   1.000
_cell.length_b   1.000
_cell.length_c   1.000
_cell.angle_alpha   90.00
_cell.angle_beta   90.00
_cell.angle_gamma   90.00
#
_symmetry.space_group_name_H-M   'P 1'
#
loop_
_entity.id
_entity.type
_entity.pdbx_description
1 polymer ?
#
loop_
_entity_poly.entity_id
_entity_poly.type
_entity_poly.pdbx_seq_one_letter_code
_entity_poly.pdbx_strand_id
1 'polypeptide(L)'
;MKNLKSIYQMKYLKYLLIIPILFSISCDLEENPPFLDENLYQDVQSAEAARDGIYQSITGYNTQERRLFIENLFSGLMYTGKGGNRVTTRDMSTLCSLKPGYHMDAQFLWQGLYQTIARANGAIAGVNTVSDPQTQDEVAFNDVAGHAYFVRAWSYFRLVTLWGDLPLWTELPSQGNTNKALSPEIDVYAQIISDLQMASSLMNGNAGVGYPKQYAANM
;
A
#
# COMPACT_ATOMS: atom_id res chain seq x y z
N MET A 1 47.42 -46.35 -27.08
CA MET A 1 46.91 -44.95 -27.03
C MET A 1 45.38 -44.83 -27.05
N LYS A 2 44.59 -45.91 -27.01
CA LYS A 2 43.09 -45.86 -26.98
C LYS A 2 42.45 -45.72 -25.58
N ASN A 3 43.19 -46.09 -24.51
CA ASN A 3 42.60 -46.14 -23.17
C ASN A 3 42.60 -44.79 -22.36
N LEU A 4 43.42 -43.81 -22.74
CA LEU A 4 43.48 -42.56 -22.04
C LEU A 4 42.25 -41.64 -22.32
N LYS A 5 41.74 -41.65 -23.55
CA LYS A 5 40.55 -40.83 -23.91
C LYS A 5 39.28 -41.31 -23.21
N SER A 6 39.14 -42.60 -22.96
CA SER A 6 37.98 -43.18 -22.26
C SER A 6 37.94 -42.78 -20.77
N ILE A 7 39.09 -42.70 -20.13
CA ILE A 7 39.19 -42.35 -18.71
C ILE A 7 38.88 -40.85 -18.48
N TYR A 8 39.33 -40.01 -19.40
CA TYR A 8 38.99 -38.56 -19.34
C TYR A 8 37.49 -38.30 -19.56
N GLN A 9 36.86 -39.00 -20.50
CA GLN A 9 35.43 -38.85 -20.73
C GLN A 9 34.59 -39.31 -19.54
N MET A 10 34.95 -40.36 -18.82
CA MET A 10 34.23 -40.78 -17.62
C MET A 10 34.43 -39.84 -16.43
N LYS A 11 35.55 -39.14 -16.37
CA LYS A 11 35.84 -38.20 -15.28
C LYS A 11 34.98 -36.95 -15.39
N TYR A 12 34.71 -36.45 -16.59
CA TYR A 12 33.86 -35.31 -16.86
C TYR A 12 32.35 -35.63 -16.82
N LEU A 13 31.97 -36.87 -17.14
CA LEU A 13 30.59 -37.34 -17.08
C LEU A 13 30.03 -37.31 -15.64
N LYS A 14 30.89 -37.54 -14.62
CA LYS A 14 30.49 -37.40 -13.21
C LYS A 14 30.19 -35.96 -12.82
N TYR A 15 30.89 -34.98 -13.36
CA TYR A 15 30.63 -33.57 -13.10
C TYR A 15 29.41 -33.05 -13.88
N LEU A 16 29.13 -33.60 -15.06
CA LEU A 16 27.95 -33.25 -15.86
C LEU A 16 26.64 -33.70 -15.20
N LEU A 17 26.66 -34.75 -14.37
CA LEU A 17 25.51 -35.23 -13.60
C LEU A 17 25.27 -34.43 -12.30
N ILE A 18 26.29 -33.71 -11.80
CA ILE A 18 26.18 -32.92 -10.56
C ILE A 18 25.56 -31.52 -10.85
N ILE A 19 25.79 -30.99 -12.04
CA ILE A 19 25.27 -29.66 -12.44
C ILE A 19 23.73 -29.56 -12.40
N PRO A 20 22.94 -30.52 -12.91
CA PRO A 20 21.47 -30.42 -12.84
C PRO A 20 20.92 -30.57 -11.40
N ILE A 21 21.65 -31.21 -10.48
CA ILE A 21 21.22 -31.36 -9.08
C ILE A 21 21.33 -30.01 -8.32
N LEU A 22 22.26 -29.15 -8.69
CA LEU A 22 22.41 -27.81 -8.09
C LEU A 22 21.34 -26.81 -8.55
N PHE A 23 20.67 -27.07 -9.68
CA PHE A 23 19.58 -26.26 -10.19
C PHE A 23 18.20 -26.67 -9.69
N SER A 24 18.07 -27.79 -8.99
CA SER A 24 16.80 -28.24 -8.41
C SER A 24 16.56 -27.75 -6.97
N ILE A 25 17.48 -26.98 -6.39
CA ILE A 25 17.18 -26.18 -5.21
C ILE A 25 16.54 -24.86 -5.70
N SER A 26 15.37 -24.97 -6.30
CA SER A 26 14.44 -23.88 -6.42
C SER A 26 14.02 -23.57 -4.98
N CYS A 27 14.37 -22.40 -4.47
CA CYS A 27 13.64 -21.84 -3.33
C CYS A 27 12.18 -21.82 -3.76
N ASP A 28 11.36 -22.60 -3.10
CA ASP A 28 9.92 -22.44 -3.11
C ASP A 28 9.69 -21.10 -2.43
N LEU A 29 9.66 -20.03 -3.22
CA LEU A 29 9.13 -18.76 -2.80
C LEU A 29 7.62 -19.00 -2.71
N GLU A 30 7.15 -19.43 -1.55
CA GLU A 30 5.77 -19.17 -1.19
C GLU A 30 5.60 -17.67 -1.33
N GLU A 31 4.87 -17.26 -2.36
CA GLU A 31 4.32 -15.91 -2.43
C GLU A 31 3.32 -15.77 -1.27
N ASN A 32 3.81 -15.58 -0.06
CA ASN A 32 3.03 -14.98 0.97
C ASN A 32 2.62 -13.62 0.43
N PRO A 33 1.31 -13.35 0.29
CA PRO A 33 0.87 -12.03 -0.12
C PRO A 33 1.57 -11.02 0.80
N PRO A 34 2.27 -10.00 0.26
CA PRO A 34 3.20 -9.15 1.02
C PRO A 34 2.54 -8.33 2.13
N PHE A 35 1.27 -8.58 2.44
CA PHE A 35 0.44 -7.83 3.38
C PHE A 35 -0.07 -8.63 4.59
N LEU A 36 0.20 -9.94 4.64
CA LEU A 36 -0.20 -10.82 5.74
C LEU A 36 1.01 -11.66 6.16
N ASP A 37 1.99 -11.04 6.79
CA ASP A 37 2.91 -11.77 7.63
C ASP A 37 2.15 -12.13 8.92
N GLU A 38 1.84 -13.40 9.11
CA GLU A 38 1.17 -13.91 10.30
C GLU A 38 1.92 -13.53 11.59
N ASN A 39 3.21 -13.17 11.47
CA ASN A 39 4.05 -12.75 12.58
C ASN A 39 4.00 -11.24 12.85
N LEU A 40 3.41 -10.44 11.95
CA LEU A 40 3.49 -8.97 12.05
C LEU A 40 2.66 -8.38 13.20
N TYR A 41 1.69 -9.12 13.74
CA TYR A 41 0.79 -8.66 14.81
C TYR A 41 0.88 -9.52 16.07
N GLN A 42 1.99 -10.22 16.29
CA GLN A 42 2.17 -11.08 17.47
C GLN A 42 2.51 -10.30 18.74
N ASP A 43 3.09 -9.12 18.60
CA ASP A 43 3.42 -8.25 19.72
C ASP A 43 3.16 -6.76 19.37
N VAL A 44 3.15 -5.92 20.38
CA VAL A 44 2.91 -4.47 20.24
C VAL A 44 3.95 -3.81 19.35
N GLN A 45 5.22 -4.21 19.45
CA GLN A 45 6.30 -3.61 18.68
C GLN A 45 6.13 -3.87 17.17
N SER A 46 5.76 -5.08 16.79
CA SER A 46 5.51 -5.41 15.39
C SER A 46 4.24 -4.73 14.85
N ALA A 47 3.21 -4.59 15.67
CA ALA A 47 2.01 -3.85 15.30
C ALA A 47 2.30 -2.34 15.11
N GLU A 48 3.10 -1.74 15.99
CA GLU A 48 3.56 -0.35 15.83
C GLU A 48 4.42 -0.16 14.58
N ALA A 49 5.29 -1.11 14.26
CA ALA A 49 6.07 -1.08 13.02
C ALA A 49 5.17 -1.16 11.78
N ALA A 50 4.07 -1.92 11.84
CA ALA A 50 3.07 -1.95 10.78
C ALA A 50 2.36 -0.59 10.62
N ARG A 51 1.99 0.08 11.72
CA ARG A 51 1.47 1.45 11.72
C ARG A 51 2.45 2.41 11.02
N ASP A 52 3.72 2.37 11.38
CA ASP A 52 4.74 3.21 10.80
C ASP A 52 4.89 2.95 9.29
N GLY A 53 4.81 1.69 8.86
CA GLY A 53 4.78 1.28 7.45
C GLY A 53 3.57 1.84 6.67
N ILE A 54 2.40 1.96 7.32
CA ILE A 54 1.22 2.60 6.72
C ILE A 54 1.50 4.11 6.50
N TYR A 55 2.01 4.81 7.51
CA TYR A 55 2.35 6.24 7.36
C TYR A 55 3.47 6.48 6.35
N GLN A 56 4.45 5.60 6.28
CA GLN A 56 5.49 5.66 5.24
C GLN A 56 4.87 5.59 3.83
N SER A 57 3.80 4.83 3.63
CA SER A 57 3.13 4.76 2.33
C SER A 57 2.46 6.06 1.92
N ILE A 58 1.97 6.86 2.86
CA ILE A 58 1.40 8.19 2.59
C ILE A 58 2.49 9.19 2.19
N THR A 59 3.65 9.12 2.83
CA THR A 59 4.76 10.05 2.62
C THR A 59 5.63 9.68 1.42
N GLY A 60 5.39 8.52 0.81
CA GLY A 60 6.13 8.02 -0.33
C GLY A 60 5.97 8.88 -1.59
N TYR A 61 6.91 8.74 -2.52
CA TYR A 61 6.96 9.48 -3.78
C TYR A 61 5.65 9.38 -4.59
N ASN A 62 5.06 8.20 -4.67
CA ASN A 62 3.84 7.98 -5.46
C ASN A 62 2.57 8.57 -4.82
N THR A 63 2.58 8.84 -3.52
CA THR A 63 1.45 9.43 -2.80
C THR A 63 1.65 10.93 -2.57
N GLN A 64 2.63 11.32 -1.77
CA GLN A 64 2.77 12.70 -1.34
C GLN A 64 3.26 13.62 -2.45
N GLU A 65 4.34 13.27 -3.14
CA GLU A 65 4.89 14.16 -4.18
C GLU A 65 3.96 14.27 -5.38
N ARG A 66 3.39 13.14 -5.83
CA ARG A 66 2.43 13.13 -6.94
C ARG A 66 1.15 13.90 -6.61
N ARG A 67 0.65 13.76 -5.38
CA ARG A 67 -0.50 14.50 -4.89
C ARG A 67 -0.23 16.02 -4.91
N LEU A 68 0.85 16.45 -4.27
CA LEU A 68 1.21 17.86 -4.23
C LEU A 68 1.36 18.43 -5.64
N PHE A 69 1.95 17.67 -6.54
CA PHE A 69 2.12 18.08 -7.92
C PHE A 69 0.77 18.24 -8.65
N ILE A 70 -0.11 17.25 -8.55
CA ILE A 70 -1.43 17.27 -9.21
C ILE A 70 -2.32 18.38 -8.61
N GLU A 71 -2.42 18.46 -7.28
CA GLU A 71 -3.25 19.46 -6.62
C GLU A 71 -2.81 20.91 -6.92
N ASN A 72 -1.49 21.16 -6.97
CA ASN A 72 -0.98 22.49 -7.30
C ASN A 72 -1.14 22.85 -8.79
N LEU A 73 -1.09 21.87 -9.68
CA LEU A 73 -1.39 22.10 -11.10
C LEU A 73 -2.88 22.42 -11.32
N PHE A 74 -3.79 21.68 -10.68
CA PHE A 74 -5.24 21.93 -10.79
C PHE A 74 -5.67 23.21 -10.13
N SER A 75 -5.05 23.60 -9.02
CA SER A 75 -5.35 24.86 -8.34
C SER A 75 -4.79 26.10 -9.06
N GLY A 76 -3.97 25.90 -10.10
CA GLY A 76 -3.29 26.99 -10.80
C GLY A 76 -2.12 27.62 -10.03
N LEU A 77 -1.75 27.04 -8.87
CA LEU A 77 -0.58 27.49 -8.10
C LEU A 77 0.75 27.12 -8.77
N MET A 78 0.72 26.10 -9.61
CA MET A 78 1.86 25.69 -10.43
C MET A 78 1.49 25.73 -11.92
N TYR A 79 2.46 26.08 -12.74
CA TYR A 79 2.36 25.95 -14.20
C TYR A 79 3.64 25.34 -14.75
N THR A 80 3.54 24.66 -15.89
CA THR A 80 4.70 24.15 -16.58
C THR A 80 5.36 25.26 -17.39
N GLY A 81 6.63 25.53 -17.12
CA GLY A 81 7.41 26.49 -17.92
C GLY A 81 7.47 26.08 -19.39
N LYS A 82 7.74 27.06 -20.29
CA LYS A 82 7.77 26.92 -21.76
C LYS A 82 8.70 25.81 -22.30
N GLY A 83 9.59 25.24 -21.48
CA GLY A 83 10.51 24.15 -21.85
C GLY A 83 10.13 22.77 -21.31
N GLY A 84 9.01 22.64 -20.62
CA GLY A 84 8.55 21.35 -20.08
C GLY A 84 8.13 20.39 -21.18
N ASN A 85 8.90 19.33 -21.34
CA ASN A 85 8.69 18.33 -22.41
C ASN A 85 7.54 17.35 -22.12
N ARG A 86 6.80 17.55 -21.02
CA ARG A 86 5.66 16.71 -20.64
C ARG A 86 4.34 17.38 -21.05
N VAL A 87 3.80 16.95 -22.17
CA VAL A 87 2.48 17.38 -22.68
C VAL A 87 1.39 17.26 -21.62
N THR A 88 1.46 16.20 -20.82
CA THR A 88 0.53 15.88 -19.72
C THR A 88 0.45 16.96 -18.65
N THR A 89 1.59 17.45 -18.18
CA THR A 89 1.65 18.51 -17.15
C THR A 89 1.13 19.84 -17.66
N ARG A 90 1.35 20.14 -18.94
CA ARG A 90 0.80 21.34 -19.58
C ARG A 90 -0.72 21.28 -19.65
N ASP A 91 -1.27 20.15 -20.07
CA ASP A 91 -2.73 19.98 -20.16
C ASP A 91 -3.40 20.05 -18.78
N MET A 92 -2.79 19.50 -17.74
CA MET A 92 -3.26 19.66 -16.36
C MET A 92 -3.30 21.12 -15.92
N SER A 93 -2.22 21.88 -16.19
CA SER A 93 -2.11 23.27 -15.72
C SER A 93 -2.96 24.27 -16.52
N THR A 94 -3.24 23.96 -17.80
CA THR A 94 -3.95 24.91 -18.69
C THR A 94 -5.42 24.57 -18.88
N LEU A 95 -5.78 23.30 -18.81
CA LEU A 95 -7.13 22.82 -19.13
C LEU A 95 -7.85 22.23 -17.93
N CYS A 96 -7.19 22.11 -16.76
CA CYS A 96 -7.66 21.36 -15.60
C CYS A 96 -8.23 19.98 -16.02
N SER A 97 -7.57 19.34 -16.99
CA SER A 97 -8.07 18.13 -17.65
C SER A 97 -7.07 17.00 -17.52
N LEU A 98 -7.56 15.87 -17.06
CA LEU A 98 -6.88 14.59 -17.08
C LEU A 98 -7.31 13.84 -18.35
N LYS A 99 -6.53 13.88 -19.43
CA LYS A 99 -6.82 13.08 -20.63
C LYS A 99 -6.47 11.62 -20.39
N PRO A 100 -7.36 10.66 -20.64
CA PRO A 100 -7.06 9.23 -20.55
C PRO A 100 -5.83 8.86 -21.40
N GLY A 101 -4.95 8.03 -20.85
CA GLY A 101 -3.78 7.47 -21.57
C GLY A 101 -2.47 8.24 -21.43
N TYR A 102 -2.44 9.45 -20.84
CA TYR A 102 -1.23 10.26 -20.73
C TYR A 102 -0.79 10.57 -19.29
N HIS A 103 -1.42 9.95 -18.28
CA HIS A 103 -1.30 10.40 -16.89
C HIS A 103 -0.56 9.41 -16.01
N MET A 104 0.73 9.20 -16.28
CA MET A 104 1.57 8.40 -15.38
C MET A 104 1.53 8.92 -13.94
N ASP A 105 1.49 10.25 -13.75
CA ASP A 105 1.44 10.85 -12.43
C ASP A 105 0.13 10.53 -11.70
N ALA A 106 -1.01 10.61 -12.39
CA ALA A 106 -2.31 10.24 -11.84
C ALA A 106 -2.41 8.73 -11.59
N GLN A 107 -1.88 7.91 -12.50
CA GLN A 107 -1.82 6.45 -12.32
C GLN A 107 -0.97 6.06 -11.11
N PHE A 108 0.19 6.65 -10.93
CA PHE A 108 1.05 6.38 -9.77
C PHE A 108 0.41 6.85 -8.46
N LEU A 109 -0.28 7.99 -8.46
CA LEU A 109 -1.03 8.45 -7.30
C LEU A 109 -2.17 7.49 -6.94
N TRP A 110 -2.95 7.05 -7.93
CA TRP A 110 -4.00 6.05 -7.78
C TRP A 110 -3.45 4.76 -7.17
N GLN A 111 -2.40 4.20 -7.77
CA GLN A 111 -1.76 2.98 -7.29
C GLN A 111 -1.20 3.14 -5.86
N GLY A 112 -0.54 4.26 -5.58
CA GLY A 112 0.01 4.54 -4.25
C GLY A 112 -1.06 4.65 -3.17
N LEU A 113 -2.18 5.30 -3.46
CA LEU A 113 -3.31 5.40 -2.53
C LEU A 113 -3.98 4.05 -2.29
N TYR A 114 -4.19 3.23 -3.34
CA TYR A 114 -4.74 1.88 -3.16
C TYR A 114 -3.77 0.92 -2.46
N GLN A 115 -2.46 1.05 -2.66
CA GLN A 115 -1.47 0.32 -1.86
C GLN A 115 -1.54 0.72 -0.38
N THR A 116 -1.75 1.99 -0.09
CA THR A 116 -1.95 2.49 1.27
C THR A 116 -3.23 1.91 1.89
N ILE A 117 -4.33 1.89 1.15
CA ILE A 117 -5.60 1.26 1.58
C ILE A 117 -5.40 -0.23 1.85
N ALA A 118 -4.69 -0.95 1.00
CA ALA A 118 -4.41 -2.37 1.20
C ALA A 118 -3.60 -2.61 2.49
N ARG A 119 -2.58 -1.79 2.77
CA ARG A 119 -1.82 -1.86 4.03
C ARG A 119 -2.69 -1.56 5.24
N ALA A 120 -3.56 -0.55 5.15
CA ALA A 120 -4.50 -0.23 6.22
C ALA A 120 -5.49 -1.38 6.47
N ASN A 121 -6.05 -1.99 5.41
CA ASN A 121 -6.91 -3.16 5.53
C ASN A 121 -6.17 -4.34 6.16
N GLY A 122 -4.90 -4.56 5.80
CA GLY A 122 -4.05 -5.58 6.41
C GLY A 122 -3.85 -5.36 7.90
N ALA A 123 -3.60 -4.11 8.32
CA ALA A 123 -3.43 -3.77 9.73
C ALA A 123 -4.73 -3.95 10.53
N ILE A 124 -5.86 -3.51 10.00
CA ILE A 124 -7.18 -3.72 10.62
C ILE A 124 -7.47 -5.22 10.78
N ALA A 125 -7.23 -6.00 9.74
CA ALA A 125 -7.44 -7.45 9.79
C ALA A 125 -6.46 -8.12 10.75
N GLY A 126 -5.18 -7.75 10.72
CA GLY A 126 -4.15 -8.33 11.57
C GLY A 126 -4.38 -8.08 13.05
N VAL A 127 -4.74 -6.87 13.44
CA VAL A 127 -5.10 -6.55 14.84
C VAL A 127 -6.30 -7.38 15.31
N ASN A 128 -7.29 -7.60 14.46
CA ASN A 128 -8.48 -8.40 14.80
C ASN A 128 -8.18 -9.91 14.97
N THR A 129 -7.02 -10.40 14.53
CA THR A 129 -6.62 -11.81 14.73
C THR A 129 -5.95 -12.08 16.06
N VAL A 130 -5.59 -11.03 16.82
CA VAL A 130 -4.98 -11.18 18.14
C VAL A 130 -6.03 -11.69 19.13
N SER A 131 -5.94 -12.96 19.51
CA SER A 131 -7.01 -13.68 20.21
C SER A 131 -7.08 -13.45 21.71
N ASP A 132 -6.03 -12.91 22.34
CA ASP A 132 -6.01 -12.60 23.80
C ASP A 132 -4.89 -11.60 24.13
N PRO A 133 -5.02 -10.31 23.75
CA PRO A 133 -4.06 -9.30 24.19
C PRO A 133 -4.22 -9.05 25.69
N GLN A 134 -3.10 -8.97 26.43
CA GLN A 134 -3.09 -8.41 27.77
C GLN A 134 -3.72 -7.02 27.72
N THR A 135 -4.37 -6.56 28.78
CA THR A 135 -5.16 -5.31 28.77
C THR A 135 -4.37 -4.08 28.26
N GLN A 136 -3.06 -4.02 28.52
CA GLN A 136 -2.20 -2.94 27.99
C GLN A 136 -1.91 -3.12 26.51
N ASP A 137 -1.73 -4.34 26.04
CA ASP A 137 -1.48 -4.65 24.66
C ASP A 137 -2.72 -4.38 23.82
N GLU A 138 -3.92 -4.66 24.33
CA GLU A 138 -5.19 -4.34 23.68
C GLU A 138 -5.32 -2.85 23.36
N VAL A 139 -4.95 -1.97 24.31
CA VAL A 139 -4.96 -0.52 24.07
C VAL A 139 -4.00 -0.12 22.95
N ALA A 140 -2.82 -0.73 22.89
CA ALA A 140 -1.85 -0.45 21.84
C ALA A 140 -2.30 -1.01 20.49
N PHE A 141 -2.85 -2.21 20.43
CA PHE A 141 -3.41 -2.78 19.21
C PHE A 141 -4.62 -1.97 18.68
N ASN A 142 -5.50 -1.54 19.58
CA ASN A 142 -6.62 -0.67 19.23
C ASN A 142 -6.14 0.68 18.65
N ASP A 143 -5.07 1.27 19.21
CA ASP A 143 -4.47 2.48 18.68
C ASP A 143 -3.92 2.28 17.25
N VAL A 144 -3.23 1.17 17.00
CA VAL A 144 -2.75 0.81 15.66
C VAL A 144 -3.92 0.66 14.67
N ALA A 145 -4.99 -0.02 15.06
CA ALA A 145 -6.19 -0.14 14.24
C ALA A 145 -6.84 1.23 13.98
N GLY A 146 -6.92 2.09 15.00
CA GLY A 146 -7.42 3.46 14.88
C GLY A 146 -6.63 4.27 13.84
N HIS A 147 -5.30 4.17 13.87
CA HIS A 147 -4.44 4.79 12.86
C HIS A 147 -4.66 4.21 11.46
N ALA A 148 -4.88 2.92 11.34
CA ALA A 148 -5.17 2.28 10.06
C ALA A 148 -6.52 2.76 9.46
N TYR A 149 -7.56 2.86 10.27
CA TYR A 149 -8.84 3.45 9.86
C TYR A 149 -8.68 4.91 9.42
N PHE A 150 -7.95 5.72 10.17
CA PHE A 150 -7.68 7.12 9.80
C PHE A 150 -7.00 7.24 8.44
N VAL A 151 -5.96 6.46 8.20
CA VAL A 151 -5.20 6.49 6.95
C VAL A 151 -6.04 5.97 5.78
N ARG A 152 -6.89 4.97 5.99
CA ARG A 152 -7.82 4.48 4.98
C ARG A 152 -8.84 5.56 4.59
N ALA A 153 -9.44 6.22 5.56
CA ALA A 153 -10.34 7.35 5.35
C ALA A 153 -9.66 8.49 4.57
N TRP A 154 -8.44 8.86 4.98
CA TRP A 154 -7.66 9.89 4.31
C TRP A 154 -7.36 9.51 2.85
N SER A 155 -7.01 8.26 2.59
CA SER A 155 -6.70 7.77 1.24
C SER A 155 -7.95 7.80 0.34
N TYR A 156 -9.09 7.35 0.85
CA TYR A 156 -10.36 7.42 0.13
C TYR A 156 -10.82 8.86 -0.10
N PHE A 157 -10.63 9.75 0.85
CA PHE A 157 -10.94 11.17 0.66
C PHE A 157 -10.13 11.78 -0.48
N ARG A 158 -8.84 11.44 -0.61
CA ARG A 158 -8.01 11.89 -1.74
C ARG A 158 -8.47 11.29 -3.07
N LEU A 159 -8.81 10.02 -3.08
CA LEU A 159 -9.31 9.35 -4.28
C LEU A 159 -10.64 9.94 -4.73
N VAL A 160 -11.63 10.05 -3.85
CA VAL A 160 -12.98 10.49 -4.22
C VAL A 160 -13.01 11.94 -4.71
N THR A 161 -12.18 12.81 -4.13
CA THR A 161 -12.09 14.22 -4.57
C THR A 161 -11.47 14.39 -5.96
N LEU A 162 -10.70 13.41 -6.44
CA LEU A 162 -10.04 13.47 -7.75
C LEU A 162 -10.77 12.65 -8.82
N TRP A 163 -11.42 11.54 -8.46
CA TRP A 163 -11.98 10.58 -9.41
C TRP A 163 -13.48 10.30 -9.27
N GLY A 164 -14.13 10.76 -8.19
CA GLY A 164 -15.55 10.49 -7.96
C GLY A 164 -15.81 9.03 -7.55
N ASP A 165 -16.59 8.30 -8.34
CA ASP A 165 -16.90 6.89 -8.07
C ASP A 165 -15.65 6.00 -8.06
N LEU A 166 -15.54 5.11 -7.06
CA LEU A 166 -14.32 4.34 -6.78
C LEU A 166 -14.61 2.86 -6.47
N PRO A 167 -13.66 1.94 -6.75
CA PRO A 167 -13.68 0.61 -6.14
C PRO A 167 -13.46 0.71 -4.62
N LEU A 168 -14.47 0.38 -3.82
CA LEU A 168 -14.43 0.53 -2.36
C LEU A 168 -13.97 -0.77 -1.69
N TRP A 169 -12.67 -0.89 -1.40
CA TRP A 169 -12.04 -2.01 -0.73
C TRP A 169 -11.94 -1.76 0.78
N THR A 170 -12.72 -2.47 1.58
CA THR A 170 -12.71 -2.39 3.06
C THR A 170 -12.02 -3.60 3.70
N GLU A 171 -11.61 -4.55 2.89
CA GLU A 171 -10.91 -5.78 3.25
C GLU A 171 -9.82 -6.08 2.23
N LEU A 172 -8.94 -7.02 2.55
CA LEU A 172 -7.92 -7.48 1.60
C LEU A 172 -8.58 -8.26 0.46
N PRO A 173 -8.12 -8.09 -0.80
CA PRO A 173 -8.59 -8.93 -1.90
C PRO A 173 -8.30 -10.40 -1.61
N SER A 174 -9.31 -11.25 -1.75
CA SER A 174 -9.12 -12.70 -1.73
C SER A 174 -8.55 -13.20 -3.06
N GLN A 175 -7.90 -14.38 -3.05
CA GLN A 175 -7.40 -14.99 -4.26
C GLN A 175 -8.54 -15.12 -5.30
N GLY A 176 -8.30 -14.59 -6.50
CA GLY A 176 -9.26 -14.61 -7.61
C GLY A 176 -10.28 -13.47 -7.63
N ASN A 177 -10.36 -12.63 -6.59
CA ASN A 177 -11.24 -11.47 -6.57
C ASN A 177 -10.42 -10.18 -6.51
N THR A 178 -9.83 -9.83 -7.65
CA THR A 178 -9.02 -8.60 -7.81
C THR A 178 -9.78 -7.46 -8.50
N ASN A 179 -10.99 -7.75 -9.01
CA ASN A 179 -11.83 -6.77 -9.68
C ASN A 179 -13.02 -6.41 -8.80
N LYS A 180 -13.20 -5.12 -8.54
CA LYS A 180 -14.34 -4.58 -7.81
C LYS A 180 -15.03 -3.52 -8.65
N ALA A 181 -16.35 -3.55 -8.70
CA ALA A 181 -17.14 -2.51 -9.35
C ALA A 181 -16.93 -1.16 -8.66
N LEU A 182 -17.16 -0.08 -9.41
CA LEU A 182 -17.18 1.25 -8.84
C LEU A 182 -18.37 1.39 -7.87
N SER A 183 -18.10 1.92 -6.70
CA SER A 183 -19.10 2.36 -5.73
C SER A 183 -19.38 3.85 -5.96
N PRO A 184 -20.63 4.29 -5.86
CA PRO A 184 -20.98 5.71 -5.96
C PRO A 184 -20.22 6.56 -4.93
N GLU A 185 -19.92 7.78 -5.30
CA GLU A 185 -19.22 8.75 -4.44
C GLU A 185 -19.85 8.87 -3.04
N ILE A 186 -21.17 8.83 -2.95
CA ILE A 186 -21.90 8.92 -1.67
C ILE A 186 -21.56 7.75 -0.73
N ASP A 187 -21.39 6.55 -1.27
CA ASP A 187 -21.04 5.37 -0.47
C ASP A 187 -19.57 5.44 -0.01
N VAL A 188 -18.69 6.03 -0.83
CA VAL A 188 -17.30 6.27 -0.46
C VAL A 188 -17.23 7.28 0.69
N TYR A 189 -17.99 8.37 0.64
CA TYR A 189 -18.05 9.34 1.76
C TYR A 189 -18.64 8.71 3.03
N ALA A 190 -19.66 7.87 2.90
CA ALA A 190 -20.22 7.14 4.05
C ALA A 190 -19.16 6.26 4.71
N GLN A 191 -18.33 5.56 3.91
CA GLN A 191 -17.21 4.77 4.44
C GLN A 191 -16.14 5.62 5.10
N ILE A 192 -15.79 6.77 4.51
CA ILE A 192 -14.83 7.71 5.11
C ILE A 192 -15.30 8.15 6.50
N ILE A 193 -16.57 8.53 6.64
CA ILE A 193 -17.15 8.94 7.93
C ILE A 193 -17.10 7.78 8.93
N SER A 194 -17.48 6.58 8.52
CA SER A 194 -17.43 5.39 9.36
C SER A 194 -16.00 5.11 9.85
N ASP A 195 -15.02 5.17 8.96
CA ASP A 195 -13.62 4.97 9.29
C ASP A 195 -13.09 6.03 10.27
N LEU A 196 -13.46 7.31 10.09
CA LEU A 196 -13.07 8.37 11.02
C LEU A 196 -13.70 8.21 12.40
N GLN A 197 -14.95 7.73 12.47
CA GLN A 197 -15.60 7.40 13.74
C GLN A 197 -14.88 6.26 14.46
N MET A 198 -14.50 5.21 13.73
CA MET A 198 -13.69 4.12 14.29
C MET A 198 -12.33 4.60 14.75
N ALA A 199 -11.64 5.40 13.93
CA ALA A 199 -10.35 5.99 14.30
C ALA A 199 -10.45 6.82 15.59
N SER A 200 -11.48 7.69 15.69
CA SER A 200 -11.70 8.50 16.88
C SER A 200 -11.96 7.69 18.13
N SER A 201 -12.62 6.54 18.02
CA SER A 201 -12.93 5.67 19.17
C SER A 201 -11.72 4.83 19.63
N LEU A 202 -10.81 4.48 18.72
CA LEU A 202 -9.71 3.53 18.99
C LEU A 202 -8.38 4.22 19.29
N MET A 203 -8.11 5.41 18.71
CA MET A 203 -6.88 6.15 18.96
C MET A 203 -6.82 6.65 20.42
N ASN A 204 -5.73 6.35 21.11
CA ASN A 204 -5.51 6.78 22.50
C ASN A 204 -4.65 8.05 22.63
N GLY A 205 -4.12 8.57 21.55
CA GLY A 205 -3.28 9.77 21.52
C GLY A 205 -1.82 9.59 21.95
N ASN A 206 -1.38 8.37 22.20
CA ASN A 206 -0.03 8.05 22.66
C ASN A 206 0.97 7.79 21.52
N ALA A 207 0.52 7.77 20.30
CA ALA A 207 1.36 7.57 19.12
C ALA A 207 2.30 8.76 18.89
N GLY A 208 3.31 8.95 19.60
CA GLY A 208 4.46 9.84 19.43
C GLY A 208 4.26 11.17 18.67
N VAL A 209 5.32 11.95 18.54
CA VAL A 209 5.30 13.22 17.78
C VAL A 209 5.26 12.92 16.28
N GLY A 210 4.36 13.58 15.56
CA GLY A 210 4.23 13.46 14.11
C GLY A 210 3.02 12.64 13.63
N TYR A 211 2.38 11.89 14.52
CA TYR A 211 1.15 11.18 14.20
C TYR A 211 -0.11 12.02 14.48
N PRO A 212 -1.20 11.83 13.71
CA PRO A 212 -2.48 12.41 14.03
C PRO A 212 -2.91 11.96 15.42
N LYS A 213 -3.52 12.87 16.16
CA LYS A 213 -4.13 12.54 17.44
C LYS A 213 -5.61 12.25 17.23
N GLN A 214 -6.23 11.62 18.22
CA GLN A 214 -7.65 11.27 18.21
C GLN A 214 -8.55 12.41 17.71
N TYR A 215 -8.30 13.66 18.09
CA TYR A 215 -9.12 14.79 17.67
C TYR A 215 -9.03 15.09 16.16
N ALA A 216 -7.96 14.66 15.47
CA ALA A 216 -7.85 14.85 14.02
C ALA A 216 -8.87 14.01 13.23
N ALA A 217 -9.38 12.94 13.82
CA ALA A 217 -10.44 12.13 13.23
C ALA A 217 -11.83 12.75 13.39
N ASN A 218 -11.98 13.74 14.28
CA ASN A 218 -13.23 14.43 14.55
C ASN A 218 -13.41 15.74 13.76
N MET A 219 -12.38 16.15 13.02
CA MET A 219 -12.42 17.36 12.16
C MET A 219 -12.95 17.04 10.78
#